data_c48ab5a844f56e62f6ddbac262abc2b8
#
_entry.id   c48ab5a844f56e62f6ddbac262abc2b8
#
_cell.length_a   1.000
_cell.length_b   1.000
_cell.length_c   1.000
_cell.angle_alpha   90.00
_cell.angle_beta   90.00
_cell.angle_gamma   90.00
#
_symmetry.space_group_name_H-M   'P 1'
#
loop_
_entity.id
_entity.type
_entity.pdbx_description
1 polymer ?
#
loop_
_entity_poly.entity_id
_entity_poly.type
_entity_poly.pdbx_seq_one_letter_code
_entity_poly.pdbx_strand_id
1 'polypeptide(L)'
;MLFAAPVFSQVEEEAQEGEVIITEGQITIIEEGEGEPDTTKMKVGNKEIIIITHPNEDFDLDSEDDSEDESPKRKRKSDAHWAGVDLGFTVLMNENFNTDFATTPYWKNDPARSTVWNLNLLEHKFNFGTPFVGLTTGVGFSFTSVAFRDGYIINSSADSLFAVLDTVNTYSKNKLKASYLTIPLLLEFNTNTNSDKNFYLAAGVVGGVRMTSKIKRNGEFADGKEFEEREKGTYSLSPFKLDAALRMGYGSFGVFANYSLLPLFESGKTVEVYPLTFGLSLNF
;
A
#
# COMPACT_ATOMS: atom_id res chain seq x y z
N MET A 1 -2.36 -1.48 51.90
CA MET A 1 -2.53 -0.91 50.58
C MET A 1 -3.50 -1.80 49.83
N LEU A 2 -4.78 -1.42 49.86
CA LEU A 2 -5.87 -2.19 49.23
C LEU A 2 -6.06 -1.65 47.79
N PHE A 3 -5.93 -2.52 46.81
CA PHE A 3 -6.38 -2.25 45.46
C PHE A 3 -7.86 -2.61 45.33
N ALA A 4 -8.71 -1.65 45.07
CA ALA A 4 -10.11 -1.86 44.73
C ALA A 4 -10.22 -2.06 43.21
N ALA A 5 -10.75 -3.22 42.79
CA ALA A 5 -11.15 -3.49 41.40
C ALA A 5 -12.53 -2.88 41.14
N PRO A 6 -12.83 -2.38 39.94
CA PRO A 6 -14.18 -1.94 39.62
C PRO A 6 -15.07 -3.14 39.33
N VAL A 7 -16.19 -3.17 40.05
CA VAL A 7 -17.29 -4.12 39.86
C VAL A 7 -18.05 -3.68 38.61
N PHE A 8 -18.13 -4.56 37.61
CA PHE A 8 -19.10 -4.44 36.52
C PHE A 8 -20.45 -4.91 37.03
N SER A 9 -21.40 -4.01 37.20
CA SER A 9 -22.80 -4.30 37.40
C SER A 9 -23.45 -4.46 36.03
N GLN A 10 -23.96 -5.66 35.74
CA GLN A 10 -24.94 -5.88 34.70
C GLN A 10 -26.26 -5.24 35.16
N VAL A 11 -26.85 -4.41 34.35
CA VAL A 11 -28.25 -3.99 34.46
C VAL A 11 -28.94 -4.48 33.21
N GLU A 12 -29.86 -5.40 33.39
CA GLU A 12 -30.83 -5.81 32.40
C GLU A 12 -31.84 -4.69 32.14
N GLU A 13 -32.19 -4.61 30.95
CA GLU A 13 -33.09 -3.96 30.07
C GLU A 13 -34.47 -3.55 30.66
N GLU A 14 -34.82 -2.28 30.46
CA GLU A 14 -36.14 -1.88 29.98
C GLU A 14 -36.00 -0.58 29.18
N ALA A 15 -36.48 -0.63 27.91
CA ALA A 15 -36.46 0.47 27.00
C ALA A 15 -37.33 1.62 27.49
N GLN A 16 -36.75 2.76 27.77
CA GLN A 16 -37.39 4.05 27.77
C GLN A 16 -36.40 5.11 27.24
N GLU A 17 -36.93 5.94 26.38
CA GLU A 17 -36.31 7.15 25.83
C GLU A 17 -35.52 7.91 26.89
N GLY A 18 -34.26 8.24 26.63
CA GLY A 18 -33.49 8.94 27.65
C GLY A 18 -32.08 9.33 27.24
N GLU A 19 -31.90 10.58 27.38
CA GLU A 19 -30.69 11.37 27.33
C GLU A 19 -29.49 10.72 28.03
N VAL A 20 -28.36 10.50 27.31
CA VAL A 20 -27.10 10.07 27.91
C VAL A 20 -26.16 11.28 28.01
N ILE A 21 -26.02 11.79 29.27
CA ILE A 21 -25.05 12.87 29.57
C ILE A 21 -23.79 12.26 30.17
N ILE A 22 -22.66 12.39 29.47
CA ILE A 22 -21.33 12.06 30.01
C ILE A 22 -20.56 13.35 30.26
N THR A 23 -20.29 13.65 31.53
CA THR A 23 -19.54 14.84 31.95
C THR A 23 -18.04 14.50 32.04
N GLU A 24 -17.19 15.35 31.43
CA GLU A 24 -15.73 15.27 31.30
C GLU A 24 -15.25 14.48 30.06
N GLY A 25 -15.37 15.14 28.91
CA GLY A 25 -14.98 14.67 27.59
C GLY A 25 -16.05 14.91 26.53
N GLN A 26 -17.20 15.40 26.96
CA GLN A 26 -18.37 15.89 26.20
C GLN A 26 -18.68 15.13 24.91
N ILE A 27 -19.41 14.04 25.05
CA ILE A 27 -20.26 13.49 23.99
C ILE A 27 -21.71 13.55 24.53
N THR A 28 -22.55 14.34 23.85
CA THR A 28 -24.00 14.40 24.17
C THR A 28 -24.75 13.79 22.99
N ILE A 29 -25.54 12.76 23.24
CA ILE A 29 -26.42 12.13 22.26
C ILE A 29 -27.86 12.45 22.71
N ILE A 30 -28.62 13.10 21.84
CA ILE A 30 -30.05 13.40 22.08
C ILE A 30 -30.83 12.68 20.98
N GLU A 31 -31.66 11.73 21.35
CA GLU A 31 -32.66 11.11 20.48
C GLU A 31 -34.02 11.74 20.73
N GLU A 32 -34.63 12.35 19.73
CA GLU A 32 -36.06 12.75 19.78
C GLU A 32 -36.84 11.89 18.77
N GLY A 33 -37.93 11.28 19.29
CA GLY A 33 -38.66 10.24 18.59
C GLY A 33 -39.86 10.72 17.76
N GLU A 34 -40.32 9.76 16.96
CA GLU A 34 -41.56 9.66 16.14
C GLU A 34 -41.86 10.74 15.12
N GLY A 35 -41.45 10.49 13.87
CA GLY A 35 -42.04 11.07 12.65
C GLY A 35 -41.28 12.14 11.92
N GLU A 36 -40.13 12.58 12.38
CA GLU A 36 -39.20 13.46 11.68
C GLU A 36 -37.83 12.76 11.51
N PRO A 37 -37.00 13.21 10.57
CA PRO A 37 -35.70 12.56 10.31
C PRO A 37 -34.85 12.54 11.59
N ASP A 38 -34.42 11.38 11.95
CA ASP A 38 -33.61 11.13 13.15
C ASP A 38 -32.30 11.92 13.07
N THR A 39 -32.12 12.84 13.99
CA THR A 39 -31.01 13.76 13.96
C THR A 39 -30.11 13.54 15.16
N THR A 40 -28.98 12.86 14.97
CA THR A 40 -27.97 12.68 16.01
C THR A 40 -26.98 13.83 16.00
N LYS A 41 -26.90 14.60 17.07
CA LYS A 41 -25.94 15.69 17.25
C LYS A 41 -24.80 15.26 18.14
N MET A 42 -23.57 15.31 17.62
CA MET A 42 -22.37 14.99 18.40
C MET A 42 -21.47 16.22 18.48
N LYS A 43 -21.12 16.64 19.70
CA LYS A 43 -20.25 17.79 19.94
C LYS A 43 -18.89 17.33 20.44
N VAL A 44 -17.83 17.66 19.70
CA VAL A 44 -16.44 17.35 20.07
C VAL A 44 -15.65 18.67 20.15
N GLY A 45 -15.44 19.16 21.36
CA GLY A 45 -14.84 20.47 21.62
C GLY A 45 -15.70 21.62 21.05
N ASN A 46 -15.14 22.43 20.15
CA ASN A 46 -15.84 23.55 19.49
C ASN A 46 -16.49 23.17 18.14
N LYS A 47 -16.54 21.89 17.79
CA LYS A 47 -17.17 21.40 16.56
C LYS A 47 -18.41 20.59 16.86
N GLU A 48 -19.48 20.90 16.14
CA GLU A 48 -20.75 20.18 16.18
C GLU A 48 -20.87 19.35 14.89
N ILE A 49 -21.13 18.05 15.05
CA ILE A 49 -21.41 17.12 13.94
C ILE A 49 -22.86 16.72 14.06
N ILE A 50 -23.64 16.98 13.03
CA ILE A 50 -25.06 16.63 12.95
C ILE A 50 -25.17 15.49 11.94
N ILE A 51 -25.66 14.35 12.39
CA ILE A 51 -25.98 13.19 11.55
C ILE A 51 -27.49 13.13 11.42
N ILE A 52 -28.01 13.28 10.21
CA ILE A 52 -29.43 13.19 9.91
C ILE A 52 -29.67 11.84 9.24
N THR A 53 -30.40 10.95 9.91
CA THR A 53 -30.79 9.66 9.35
C THR A 53 -32.26 9.77 8.91
N HIS A 54 -32.54 9.48 7.66
CA HIS A 54 -33.91 9.42 7.15
C HIS A 54 -34.42 7.99 7.27
N PRO A 55 -35.44 7.70 8.11
CA PRO A 55 -36.06 6.39 8.16
C PRO A 55 -36.96 6.24 6.92
N ASN A 56 -36.68 5.31 6.06
CA ASN A 56 -37.32 4.91 4.80
C ASN A 56 -36.58 5.42 3.55
N GLU A 57 -35.41 4.88 3.31
CA GLU A 57 -34.99 4.53 1.98
C GLU A 57 -34.65 3.03 1.99
N ASP A 58 -35.69 2.21 1.73
CA ASP A 58 -35.47 0.86 1.25
C ASP A 58 -34.60 0.94 0.00
N PHE A 59 -33.50 0.21 0.02
CA PHE A 59 -32.57 0.13 -1.08
C PHE A 59 -33.20 -0.74 -2.17
N ASP A 60 -34.21 -0.21 -2.89
CA ASP A 60 -34.75 -0.83 -4.07
C ASP A 60 -33.81 -0.59 -5.26
N LEU A 61 -33.11 -1.63 -5.64
CA LEU A 61 -32.52 -1.78 -6.95
C LEU A 61 -33.66 -2.05 -7.95
N ASP A 62 -34.01 -1.07 -8.74
CA ASP A 62 -34.89 -1.06 -9.91
C ASP A 62 -36.16 -0.18 -9.73
N SER A 63 -36.03 1.04 -10.18
CA SER A 63 -37.12 1.73 -10.87
C SER A 63 -36.59 2.84 -11.76
N GLU A 64 -36.68 2.62 -13.05
CA GLU A 64 -36.70 3.68 -14.04
C GLU A 64 -37.92 4.55 -13.73
N ASP A 65 -37.72 5.76 -13.22
CA ASP A 65 -38.79 6.76 -13.24
C ASP A 65 -38.21 8.07 -13.79
N ASP A 66 -38.70 8.42 -14.99
CA ASP A 66 -38.48 9.66 -15.70
C ASP A 66 -39.19 10.80 -14.94
N SER A 67 -38.54 11.40 -13.97
CA SER A 67 -38.90 12.72 -13.49
C SER A 67 -37.71 13.66 -13.65
N GLU A 68 -37.86 14.62 -14.58
CA GLU A 68 -36.93 15.73 -14.79
C GLU A 68 -36.94 16.66 -13.57
N ASP A 69 -36.15 16.29 -12.54
CA ASP A 69 -35.81 17.21 -11.45
C ASP A 69 -34.39 17.75 -11.72
N GLU A 70 -34.32 19.03 -12.08
CA GLU A 70 -33.06 19.77 -12.33
C GLU A 70 -32.30 20.05 -11.01
N SER A 71 -31.99 19.02 -10.24
CA SER A 71 -30.93 19.11 -9.25
C SER A 71 -29.58 19.14 -9.99
N PRO A 72 -28.60 19.99 -9.59
CA PRO A 72 -27.35 20.09 -10.30
C PRO A 72 -26.65 18.72 -10.23
N LYS A 73 -26.64 18.00 -11.34
CA LYS A 73 -25.96 16.69 -11.50
C LYS A 73 -24.54 16.87 -10.94
N ARG A 74 -24.27 16.32 -9.75
CA ARG A 74 -22.91 16.24 -9.20
C ARG A 74 -22.08 15.59 -10.30
N LYS A 75 -21.15 16.37 -10.88
CA LYS A 75 -20.21 15.83 -11.87
C LYS A 75 -19.52 14.66 -11.19
N ARG A 76 -19.80 13.42 -11.63
CA ARG A 76 -19.08 12.25 -11.17
C ARG A 76 -17.60 12.52 -11.41
N LYS A 77 -16.82 12.63 -10.35
CA LYS A 77 -15.37 12.67 -10.46
C LYS A 77 -14.97 11.32 -11.00
N SER A 78 -14.17 11.30 -12.04
CA SER A 78 -13.43 10.10 -12.41
C SER A 78 -12.54 9.73 -11.25
N ASP A 79 -12.68 8.51 -10.75
CA ASP A 79 -11.88 8.01 -9.65
C ASP A 79 -10.43 7.81 -10.13
N ALA A 80 -9.48 7.96 -9.23
CA ALA A 80 -8.09 7.58 -9.49
C ALA A 80 -7.95 6.06 -9.50
N HIS A 81 -6.86 5.53 -10.06
CA HIS A 81 -6.60 4.09 -10.12
C HIS A 81 -5.23 3.76 -9.49
N TRP A 82 -5.02 4.29 -8.29
CA TRP A 82 -3.85 4.01 -7.46
C TRP A 82 -4.20 3.13 -6.26
N ALA A 83 -5.27 3.45 -5.50
CA ALA A 83 -5.66 2.72 -4.31
C ALA A 83 -5.99 1.26 -4.65
N GLY A 84 -5.44 0.33 -3.87
CA GLY A 84 -5.58 -1.09 -4.17
C GLY A 84 -4.42 -1.93 -3.69
N VAL A 85 -4.34 -3.15 -4.23
CA VAL A 85 -3.26 -4.10 -3.96
C VAL A 85 -2.58 -4.48 -5.26
N ASP A 86 -1.24 -4.36 -5.28
CA ASP A 86 -0.43 -4.83 -6.39
C ASP A 86 0.35 -6.08 -5.96
N LEU A 87 0.41 -7.08 -6.83
CA LEU A 87 1.20 -8.28 -6.67
C LEU A 87 2.06 -8.49 -7.90
N GLY A 88 3.35 -8.74 -7.69
CA GLY A 88 4.28 -8.87 -8.82
C GLY A 88 5.61 -9.48 -8.48
N PHE A 89 6.50 -9.39 -9.44
CA PHE A 89 7.84 -9.92 -9.41
C PHE A 89 8.88 -8.80 -9.52
N THR A 90 10.08 -9.10 -9.05
CA THR A 90 11.21 -8.17 -9.08
C THR A 90 12.37 -8.80 -9.85
N VAL A 91 12.92 -8.05 -10.79
CA VAL A 91 14.15 -8.36 -11.53
C VAL A 91 15.18 -7.31 -11.20
N LEU A 92 16.39 -7.71 -10.84
CA LEU A 92 17.51 -6.80 -10.67
C LEU A 92 18.22 -6.60 -12.02
N MET A 93 18.48 -5.35 -12.36
CA MET A 93 19.16 -4.95 -13.58
C MET A 93 20.39 -4.12 -13.25
N ASN A 94 21.39 -4.14 -14.12
CA ASN A 94 22.54 -3.25 -14.06
C ASN A 94 22.24 -1.92 -14.79
N GLU A 95 23.19 -0.99 -14.79
CA GLU A 95 23.11 0.31 -15.45
C GLU A 95 22.83 0.24 -16.97
N ASN A 96 23.12 -0.90 -17.61
CA ASN A 96 22.92 -1.14 -19.05
C ASN A 96 21.58 -1.86 -19.34
N PHE A 97 20.62 -1.84 -18.41
CA PHE A 97 19.34 -2.54 -18.53
C PHE A 97 19.48 -4.05 -18.77
N ASN A 98 20.54 -4.66 -18.25
CA ASN A 98 20.80 -6.08 -18.39
C ASN A 98 20.74 -6.76 -17.02
N THR A 99 20.31 -8.05 -17.02
CA THR A 99 20.29 -8.91 -15.84
C THR A 99 21.59 -9.67 -15.62
N ASP A 100 22.58 -9.45 -16.45
CA ASP A 100 23.90 -10.06 -16.32
C ASP A 100 24.84 -9.18 -15.50
N PHE A 101 25.37 -9.76 -14.43
CA PHE A 101 26.31 -9.15 -13.50
C PHE A 101 27.64 -9.91 -13.57
N ALA A 102 28.33 -9.83 -14.71
CA ALA A 102 29.54 -10.61 -15.01
C ALA A 102 30.63 -10.53 -13.91
N THR A 103 30.83 -9.33 -13.33
CA THR A 103 31.82 -9.11 -12.26
C THR A 103 31.29 -9.36 -10.85
N THR A 104 29.97 -9.36 -10.66
CA THR A 104 29.30 -9.49 -9.38
C THR A 104 28.11 -10.42 -9.49
N PRO A 105 28.32 -11.72 -9.82
CA PRO A 105 27.24 -12.66 -10.14
C PRO A 105 26.25 -12.87 -9.01
N TYR A 106 26.61 -12.54 -7.79
CA TYR A 106 25.75 -12.61 -6.60
C TYR A 106 24.57 -11.62 -6.64
N TRP A 107 24.58 -10.60 -7.49
CA TRP A 107 23.41 -9.72 -7.68
C TRP A 107 22.39 -10.28 -8.67
N LYS A 108 22.70 -11.34 -9.37
CA LYS A 108 21.73 -12.04 -10.23
C LYS A 108 20.66 -12.71 -9.36
N ASN A 109 19.50 -12.10 -9.27
CA ASN A 109 18.39 -12.65 -8.49
C ASN A 109 17.64 -13.76 -9.23
N ASP A 110 16.80 -14.48 -8.50
CA ASP A 110 15.79 -15.38 -9.05
C ASP A 110 14.46 -14.65 -9.16
N PRO A 111 14.02 -14.22 -10.36
CA PRO A 111 12.79 -13.44 -10.52
C PRO A 111 11.54 -14.21 -10.06
N ALA A 112 11.47 -15.54 -10.30
CA ALA A 112 10.32 -16.34 -9.91
C ALA A 112 10.12 -16.42 -8.38
N ARG A 113 11.20 -16.23 -7.63
CA ARG A 113 11.19 -16.24 -6.16
C ARG A 113 11.29 -14.85 -5.55
N SER A 114 11.50 -13.81 -6.39
CA SER A 114 11.59 -12.40 -6.00
C SER A 114 10.25 -11.72 -6.21
N THR A 115 9.60 -11.33 -5.12
CA THR A 115 8.23 -10.85 -5.13
C THR A 115 8.14 -9.42 -4.62
N VAL A 116 7.20 -8.67 -5.16
CA VAL A 116 6.77 -7.39 -4.63
C VAL A 116 5.28 -7.44 -4.37
N TRP A 117 4.84 -6.83 -3.29
CA TRP A 117 3.45 -6.50 -3.07
C TRP A 117 3.34 -5.08 -2.51
N ASN A 118 2.36 -4.34 -3.03
CA ASN A 118 2.11 -2.99 -2.60
C ASN A 118 0.69 -2.90 -2.04
N LEU A 119 0.55 -2.13 -0.98
CA LEU A 119 -0.73 -1.76 -0.41
C LEU A 119 -0.87 -0.25 -0.57
N ASN A 120 -1.69 0.16 -1.52
CA ASN A 120 -1.93 1.55 -1.87
C ASN A 120 -3.22 1.98 -1.18
N LEU A 121 -3.14 2.88 -0.18
CA LEU A 121 -4.24 3.14 0.76
C LEU A 121 -5.05 4.38 0.40
N LEU A 122 -4.35 5.47 0.07
CA LEU A 122 -4.97 6.75 -0.17
C LEU A 122 -4.67 7.20 -1.59
N GLU A 123 -5.66 7.82 -2.22
CA GLU A 123 -5.49 8.42 -3.53
C GLU A 123 -6.26 9.72 -3.66
N HIS A 124 -5.73 10.59 -4.48
CA HIS A 124 -6.40 11.82 -4.89
C HIS A 124 -6.01 12.19 -6.31
N LYS A 125 -6.99 12.52 -7.13
CA LYS A 125 -6.80 12.95 -8.51
C LYS A 125 -7.13 14.43 -8.68
N PHE A 126 -6.15 15.20 -9.11
CA PHE A 126 -6.32 16.58 -9.52
C PHE A 126 -6.65 16.63 -11.01
N ASN A 127 -7.90 16.84 -11.36
CA ASN A 127 -8.35 16.87 -12.75
C ASN A 127 -7.93 18.17 -13.46
N PHE A 128 -7.45 18.07 -14.69
CA PHE A 128 -7.01 19.18 -15.53
C PHE A 128 -8.17 19.77 -16.38
N GLY A 129 -9.21 20.25 -15.71
CA GLY A 129 -10.38 20.83 -16.38
C GLY A 129 -11.31 19.82 -17.06
N THR A 130 -10.91 18.56 -17.12
CA THR A 130 -11.66 17.43 -17.68
C THR A 130 -11.55 16.21 -16.74
N PRO A 131 -12.58 15.37 -16.61
CA PRO A 131 -12.49 14.17 -15.79
C PRO A 131 -11.57 13.10 -16.38
N PHE A 132 -11.20 13.22 -17.65
CA PHE A 132 -10.44 12.19 -18.38
C PHE A 132 -8.93 12.28 -18.15
N VAL A 133 -8.40 13.44 -17.73
CA VAL A 133 -6.96 13.66 -17.52
C VAL A 133 -6.75 14.34 -16.19
N GLY A 134 -5.82 13.81 -15.40
CA GLY A 134 -5.48 14.39 -14.10
C GLY A 134 -4.17 13.89 -13.56
N LEU A 135 -3.72 14.52 -12.49
CA LEU A 135 -2.55 14.14 -11.72
C LEU A 135 -3.03 13.34 -10.50
N THR A 136 -2.65 12.06 -10.43
CA THR A 136 -2.96 11.18 -9.30
C THR A 136 -1.80 11.14 -8.34
N THR A 137 -2.09 11.36 -7.06
CA THR A 137 -1.18 11.20 -5.93
C THR A 137 -1.84 10.36 -4.84
N GLY A 138 -1.05 9.94 -3.86
CA GLY A 138 -1.56 9.09 -2.79
C GLY A 138 -0.50 8.67 -1.79
N VAL A 139 -0.82 7.69 -0.96
CA VAL A 139 0.11 7.09 0.00
C VAL A 139 -0.05 5.58 -0.03
N GLY A 140 1.06 4.87 -0.04
CA GLY A 140 1.07 3.41 0.00
C GLY A 140 2.29 2.83 0.70
N PHE A 141 2.28 1.52 0.83
CA PHE A 141 3.39 0.72 1.35
C PHE A 141 3.83 -0.28 0.29
N SER A 142 5.13 -0.37 0.07
CA SER A 142 5.73 -1.35 -0.83
C SER A 142 6.60 -2.33 -0.05
N PHE A 143 6.40 -3.62 -0.29
CA PHE A 143 7.13 -4.71 0.36
C PHE A 143 7.81 -5.54 -0.72
N THR A 144 9.12 -5.39 -0.80
CA THR A 144 9.95 -6.10 -1.79
C THR A 144 10.73 -7.21 -1.12
N SER A 145 10.82 -8.35 -1.80
CA SER A 145 11.55 -9.52 -1.35
C SER A 145 12.37 -10.07 -2.52
N VAL A 146 13.66 -9.78 -2.53
CA VAL A 146 14.61 -10.23 -3.55
C VAL A 146 15.24 -11.55 -3.12
N ALA A 147 15.08 -12.59 -3.92
CA ALA A 147 15.70 -13.89 -3.72
C ALA A 147 17.00 -13.96 -4.51
N PHE A 148 18.11 -14.19 -3.82
CA PHE A 148 19.40 -14.44 -4.47
C PHE A 148 19.51 -15.88 -4.86
N ARG A 149 20.22 -16.13 -5.95
CA ARG A 149 20.61 -17.46 -6.40
C ARG A 149 21.80 -17.93 -5.58
N ASP A 150 21.94 -19.23 -5.47
CA ASP A 150 23.03 -19.89 -4.77
C ASP A 150 23.15 -19.44 -3.29
N GLY A 151 24.16 -19.94 -2.60
CA GLY A 151 24.41 -19.69 -1.17
C GLY A 151 25.21 -18.39 -0.92
N TYR A 152 24.97 -17.31 -1.65
CA TYR A 152 25.71 -16.06 -1.43
C TYR A 152 25.29 -15.37 -0.14
N ILE A 153 26.22 -15.19 0.77
CA ILE A 153 26.03 -14.45 2.02
C ILE A 153 26.42 -13.01 1.80
N ILE A 154 25.47 -12.09 1.96
CA ILE A 154 25.71 -10.65 1.86
C ILE A 154 26.45 -10.18 3.10
N ASN A 155 27.60 -9.55 2.87
CA ASN A 155 28.39 -8.87 3.89
C ASN A 155 28.37 -7.37 3.62
N SER A 156 27.96 -6.60 4.61
CA SER A 156 27.94 -5.14 4.59
C SER A 156 28.95 -4.62 5.59
N SER A 157 29.95 -3.89 5.10
CA SER A 157 30.91 -3.14 5.91
C SER A 157 30.64 -1.63 5.78
N ALA A 158 31.41 -0.83 6.53
CA ALA A 158 31.32 0.62 6.45
C ALA A 158 31.58 1.14 5.03
N ASP A 159 32.48 0.48 4.28
CA ASP A 159 32.98 0.98 3.00
C ASP A 159 32.50 0.17 1.77
N SER A 160 32.02 -1.05 1.96
CA SER A 160 31.69 -1.93 0.85
C SER A 160 30.54 -2.90 1.15
N LEU A 161 29.82 -3.26 0.10
CA LEU A 161 28.79 -4.30 0.10
C LEU A 161 29.18 -5.36 -0.95
N PHE A 162 29.39 -6.57 -0.50
CA PHE A 162 29.74 -7.71 -1.35
C PHE A 162 29.09 -8.98 -0.83
N ALA A 163 29.09 -10.04 -1.60
CA ALA A 163 28.64 -11.33 -1.12
C ALA A 163 29.72 -12.40 -1.33
N VAL A 164 29.76 -13.32 -0.39
CA VAL A 164 30.68 -14.48 -0.41
C VAL A 164 29.84 -15.72 -0.58
N LEU A 165 30.28 -16.62 -1.46
CA LEU A 165 29.62 -17.91 -1.66
C LEU A 165 29.96 -18.82 -0.47
N ASP A 166 28.93 -19.27 0.25
CA ASP A 166 29.03 -20.33 1.23
C ASP A 166 28.97 -21.69 0.51
N THR A 167 30.07 -22.40 0.57
CA THR A 167 30.19 -23.72 -0.05
C THR A 167 29.99 -24.87 0.96
N VAL A 168 29.75 -24.53 2.22
CA VAL A 168 29.64 -25.50 3.32
C VAL A 168 28.18 -25.84 3.61
N ASN A 169 27.33 -24.81 3.67
CA ASN A 169 25.91 -24.95 4.00
C ASN A 169 25.03 -24.89 2.75
N THR A 170 23.87 -25.52 2.82
CA THR A 170 22.89 -25.51 1.73
C THR A 170 21.77 -24.51 2.05
N TYR A 171 21.38 -23.69 1.07
CA TYR A 171 20.36 -22.66 1.25
C TYR A 171 19.10 -22.98 0.45
N SER A 172 18.00 -23.21 1.14
CA SER A 172 16.66 -23.33 0.54
C SER A 172 16.01 -21.95 0.34
N LYS A 173 16.41 -20.96 1.15
CA LYS A 173 15.91 -19.58 1.09
C LYS A 173 17.01 -18.61 1.46
N ASN A 174 17.25 -17.64 0.57
CA ASN A 174 18.14 -16.50 0.82
C ASN A 174 17.51 -15.25 0.20
N LYS A 175 16.89 -14.42 1.05
CA LYS A 175 16.09 -13.27 0.59
C LYS A 175 16.43 -12.01 1.34
N LEU A 176 16.70 -10.94 0.61
CA LEU A 176 16.73 -9.58 1.11
C LEU A 176 15.32 -8.99 1.01
N LYS A 177 14.80 -8.52 2.13
CA LYS A 177 13.48 -7.91 2.22
C LYS A 177 13.60 -6.46 2.63
N ALA A 178 12.87 -5.59 1.96
CA ALA A 178 12.77 -4.18 2.31
C ALA A 178 11.31 -3.72 2.24
N SER A 179 10.94 -2.77 3.09
CA SER A 179 9.65 -2.09 3.03
C SER A 179 9.84 -0.59 2.95
N TYR A 180 8.96 0.04 2.16
CA TYR A 180 8.99 1.46 1.87
C TYR A 180 7.61 2.07 2.10
N LEU A 181 7.57 3.28 2.64
CA LEU A 181 6.44 4.19 2.52
C LEU A 181 6.55 4.88 1.15
N THR A 182 5.50 4.87 0.35
CA THR A 182 5.53 5.34 -1.04
C THR A 182 4.50 6.43 -1.29
N ILE A 183 4.86 7.37 -2.17
CA ILE A 183 4.00 8.47 -2.64
C ILE A 183 4.11 8.49 -4.17
N PRO A 184 3.01 8.27 -4.90
CA PRO A 184 2.95 8.38 -6.35
C PRO A 184 2.74 9.83 -6.79
N LEU A 185 3.21 10.13 -7.99
CA LEU A 185 2.85 11.31 -8.77
C LEU A 185 2.71 10.86 -10.22
N LEU A 186 1.47 10.56 -10.63
CA LEU A 186 1.16 9.92 -11.89
C LEU A 186 0.21 10.79 -12.72
N LEU A 187 0.57 11.03 -13.97
CA LEU A 187 -0.36 11.58 -14.96
C LEU A 187 -1.27 10.44 -15.43
N GLU A 188 -2.56 10.58 -15.18
CA GLU A 188 -3.55 9.55 -15.44
C GLU A 188 -4.56 9.98 -16.48
N PHE A 189 -4.77 9.10 -17.47
CA PHE A 189 -5.73 9.22 -18.56
C PHE A 189 -6.81 8.17 -18.38
N ASN A 190 -8.07 8.59 -18.47
CA ASN A 190 -9.25 7.75 -18.35
C ASN A 190 -10.13 7.90 -19.60
N THR A 191 -10.74 6.82 -20.02
CA THR A 191 -11.65 6.81 -21.17
C THR A 191 -13.11 7.01 -20.79
N ASN A 192 -13.44 6.80 -19.50
CA ASN A 192 -14.79 6.90 -18.99
C ASN A 192 -14.81 7.55 -17.60
N THR A 193 -15.91 8.15 -17.21
CA THR A 193 -16.16 8.67 -15.86
C THR A 193 -16.74 7.61 -14.90
N ASN A 194 -17.17 6.46 -15.43
CA ASN A 194 -17.59 5.31 -14.63
C ASN A 194 -16.37 4.42 -14.42
N SER A 195 -15.91 4.28 -13.18
CA SER A 195 -14.73 3.49 -12.82
C SER A 195 -14.80 2.04 -13.29
N ASP A 196 -15.96 1.39 -13.22
CA ASP A 196 -16.14 -0.02 -13.61
C ASP A 196 -16.00 -0.28 -15.12
N LYS A 197 -16.24 0.76 -15.94
CA LYS A 197 -16.19 0.69 -17.41
C LYS A 197 -15.11 1.58 -18.00
N ASN A 198 -14.07 1.84 -17.24
CA ASN A 198 -13.01 2.76 -17.59
C ASN A 198 -11.73 2.01 -17.95
N PHE A 199 -11.20 2.30 -19.13
CA PHE A 199 -9.80 2.00 -19.42
C PHE A 199 -8.96 3.17 -18.92
N TYR A 200 -7.95 2.88 -18.14
CA TYR A 200 -7.02 3.87 -17.63
C TYR A 200 -5.57 3.57 -18.02
N LEU A 201 -4.80 4.65 -18.18
CA LEU A 201 -3.36 4.63 -18.36
C LEU A 201 -2.77 5.71 -17.45
N ALA A 202 -1.86 5.32 -16.57
CA ALA A 202 -1.18 6.24 -15.68
C ALA A 202 0.34 6.06 -15.79
N ALA A 203 1.06 7.17 -15.94
CA ALA A 203 2.51 7.17 -16.04
C ALA A 203 3.10 8.32 -15.22
N GLY A 204 4.26 8.10 -14.61
CA GLY A 204 4.93 9.11 -13.81
C GLY A 204 5.99 8.53 -12.90
N VAL A 205 6.06 9.02 -11.66
CA VAL A 205 7.06 8.59 -10.69
C VAL A 205 6.41 8.16 -9.37
N VAL A 206 7.08 7.23 -8.67
CA VAL A 206 6.74 6.82 -7.31
C VAL A 206 7.98 7.02 -6.43
N GLY A 207 7.91 8.00 -5.54
CA GLY A 207 8.92 8.21 -4.51
C GLY A 207 8.68 7.32 -3.29
N GLY A 208 9.75 6.92 -2.58
CA GLY A 208 9.62 6.12 -1.38
C GLY A 208 10.74 6.34 -0.38
N VAL A 209 10.41 6.11 0.90
CA VAL A 209 11.37 6.12 2.01
C VAL A 209 11.40 4.74 2.66
N ARG A 210 12.60 4.19 2.83
CA ARG A 210 12.78 2.88 3.46
C ARG A 210 12.38 2.93 4.93
N MET A 211 11.49 2.00 5.31
CA MET A 211 11.06 1.83 6.70
C MET A 211 11.89 0.76 7.42
N THR A 212 11.97 -0.43 6.80
CA THR A 212 12.72 -1.55 7.39
C THR A 212 13.39 -2.38 6.32
N SER A 213 14.47 -3.07 6.73
CA SER A 213 15.11 -4.10 5.91
C SER A 213 15.62 -5.25 6.76
N LYS A 214 15.64 -6.45 6.15
CA LYS A 214 16.10 -7.67 6.78
C LYS A 214 16.51 -8.72 5.74
N ILE A 215 17.45 -9.56 6.13
CA ILE A 215 17.75 -10.80 5.42
C ILE A 215 17.01 -11.94 6.11
N LYS A 216 16.49 -12.85 5.31
CA LYS A 216 15.95 -14.13 5.75
C LYS A 216 16.65 -15.25 5.01
N ARG A 217 17.30 -16.16 5.78
CA ARG A 217 17.95 -17.35 5.28
C ARG A 217 17.35 -18.58 5.94
N ASN A 218 17.09 -19.60 5.16
CA ASN A 218 16.75 -20.94 5.65
C ASN A 218 17.64 -21.91 4.91
N GLY A 219 18.07 -22.95 5.58
CA GLY A 219 18.96 -23.95 4.98
C GLY A 219 19.27 -25.09 5.91
N GLU A 220 20.32 -25.78 5.57
CA GLU A 220 20.81 -26.94 6.29
C GLU A 220 22.33 -26.80 6.47
N PHE A 221 22.82 -26.96 7.70
CA PHE A 221 24.24 -27.03 8.01
C PHE A 221 24.85 -28.30 7.44
N ALA A 222 26.20 -28.34 7.35
CA ALA A 222 26.92 -29.53 6.89
C ALA A 222 26.66 -30.77 7.74
N ASP A 223 26.21 -30.64 8.98
CA ASP A 223 25.85 -31.72 9.89
C ASP A 223 24.39 -32.22 9.71
N GLY A 224 23.64 -31.70 8.74
CA GLY A 224 22.27 -32.08 8.44
C GLY A 224 21.20 -31.39 9.28
N LYS A 225 21.58 -30.43 10.13
CA LYS A 225 20.60 -29.67 10.92
C LYS A 225 20.05 -28.48 10.15
N GLU A 226 18.74 -28.32 10.17
CA GLU A 226 18.07 -27.15 9.59
C GLU A 226 18.33 -25.88 10.43
N PHE A 227 18.45 -24.74 9.73
CA PHE A 227 18.51 -23.42 10.36
C PHE A 227 17.55 -22.45 9.71
N GLU A 228 17.07 -21.51 10.51
CA GLU A 228 16.35 -20.34 10.05
C GLU A 228 16.95 -19.08 10.71
N GLU A 229 17.48 -18.19 9.88
CA GLU A 229 18.07 -16.94 10.31
C GLU A 229 17.25 -15.75 9.82
N ARG A 230 17.06 -14.78 10.70
CA ARG A 230 16.42 -13.50 10.38
C ARG A 230 17.23 -12.37 11.01
N GLU A 231 17.92 -11.64 10.20
CA GLU A 231 18.77 -10.55 10.63
C GLU A 231 18.23 -9.22 10.12
N LYS A 232 18.00 -8.26 11.02
CA LYS A 232 17.64 -6.89 10.67
C LYS A 232 18.91 -6.07 10.45
N GLY A 233 18.95 -5.27 9.41
CA GLY A 233 20.09 -4.43 9.09
C GLY A 233 19.80 -3.53 7.91
N THR A 234 20.63 -2.54 7.68
CA THR A 234 20.51 -1.62 6.54
C THR A 234 21.01 -2.23 5.25
N TYR A 235 22.02 -3.08 5.31
CA TYR A 235 22.69 -3.76 4.16
C TYR A 235 23.05 -2.79 3.05
N SER A 236 23.49 -1.58 3.43
CA SER A 236 23.77 -0.49 2.49
C SER A 236 22.66 -0.23 1.47
N LEU A 237 21.41 -0.59 1.78
CA LEU A 237 20.27 -0.23 0.94
C LEU A 237 20.08 1.28 0.96
N SER A 238 19.77 1.87 -0.19
CA SER A 238 19.43 3.29 -0.28
C SER A 238 18.25 3.62 0.64
N PRO A 239 18.32 4.71 1.43
CA PRO A 239 17.19 5.15 2.26
C PRO A 239 16.01 5.67 1.43
N PHE A 240 16.28 6.11 0.20
CA PHE A 240 15.27 6.63 -0.72
C PHE A 240 15.14 5.74 -1.95
N LYS A 241 13.96 5.76 -2.52
CA LYS A 241 13.59 5.07 -3.74
C LYS A 241 12.85 6.06 -4.64
N LEU A 242 13.14 6.03 -5.92
CA LEU A 242 12.41 6.77 -6.95
C LEU A 242 12.26 5.86 -8.16
N ASP A 243 11.03 5.53 -8.50
CA ASP A 243 10.73 4.66 -9.62
C ASP A 243 10.01 5.44 -10.72
N ALA A 244 10.37 5.21 -11.98
CA ALA A 244 9.49 5.46 -13.11
C ALA A 244 8.38 4.41 -13.09
N ALA A 245 7.14 4.85 -13.13
CA ALA A 245 5.97 3.99 -12.98
C ALA A 245 5.05 4.08 -14.19
N LEU A 246 4.55 2.93 -14.62
CA LEU A 246 3.53 2.78 -15.64
C LEU A 246 2.44 1.85 -15.11
N ARG A 247 1.20 2.26 -15.22
CA ARG A 247 0.02 1.46 -14.85
C ARG A 247 -1.00 1.54 -15.96
N MET A 248 -1.66 0.44 -16.27
CA MET A 248 -2.78 0.41 -17.20
C MET A 248 -3.77 -0.66 -16.79
N GLY A 249 -5.06 -0.44 -17.09
CA GLY A 249 -6.05 -1.42 -16.74
C GLY A 249 -7.45 -1.04 -17.20
N TYR A 250 -8.40 -1.90 -16.84
CA TYR A 250 -9.81 -1.73 -17.11
C TYR A 250 -10.61 -2.01 -15.82
N GLY A 251 -11.44 -1.05 -15.40
CA GLY A 251 -12.15 -1.14 -14.13
C GLY A 251 -11.19 -1.38 -12.97
N SER A 252 -11.49 -2.35 -12.13
CA SER A 252 -10.67 -2.70 -10.96
C SER A 252 -9.41 -3.47 -11.29
N PHE A 253 -9.23 -4.00 -12.50
CA PHE A 253 -8.08 -4.83 -12.85
C PHE A 253 -7.06 -4.08 -13.69
N GLY A 254 -5.79 -4.25 -13.36
CA GLY A 254 -4.71 -3.63 -14.10
C GLY A 254 -3.40 -4.40 -14.04
N VAL A 255 -2.44 -3.85 -14.74
CA VAL A 255 -1.03 -4.25 -14.69
C VAL A 255 -0.19 -3.03 -14.34
N PHE A 256 0.93 -3.27 -13.71
CA PHE A 256 1.89 -2.22 -13.38
C PHE A 256 3.31 -2.64 -13.71
N ALA A 257 4.15 -1.64 -13.98
CA ALA A 257 5.59 -1.78 -14.11
C ALA A 257 6.26 -0.57 -13.47
N ASN A 258 7.24 -0.80 -12.60
CA ASN A 258 8.04 0.26 -11.97
C ASN A 258 9.52 -0.07 -12.18
N TYR A 259 10.27 0.89 -12.71
CA TYR A 259 11.72 0.81 -12.88
C TYR A 259 12.39 1.83 -11.96
N SER A 260 13.31 1.36 -11.11
CA SER A 260 14.01 2.24 -10.18
C SER A 260 14.98 3.16 -10.92
N LEU A 261 14.82 4.47 -10.74
CA LEU A 261 15.69 5.52 -11.26
C LEU A 261 16.89 5.77 -10.33
N LEU A 262 16.79 5.32 -9.08
CA LEU A 262 17.88 5.36 -8.11
C LEU A 262 18.40 3.94 -7.86
N PRO A 263 19.72 3.78 -7.64
CA PRO A 263 20.27 2.47 -7.29
C PRO A 263 19.64 1.90 -6.00
N LEU A 264 19.49 0.58 -5.95
CA LEU A 264 18.98 -0.15 -4.78
C LEU A 264 19.88 0.05 -3.54
N PHE A 265 21.18 0.14 -3.76
CA PHE A 265 22.19 0.29 -2.71
C PHE A 265 22.79 1.71 -2.72
N GLU A 266 23.34 2.11 -1.59
CA GLU A 266 24.06 3.38 -1.44
C GLU A 266 25.21 3.46 -2.43
N SER A 267 25.42 4.65 -3.01
CA SER A 267 26.45 4.89 -3.99
C SER A 267 27.84 4.55 -3.47
N GLY A 268 28.66 3.93 -4.31
CA GLY A 268 30.05 3.56 -4.00
C GLY A 268 30.20 2.33 -3.12
N LYS A 269 29.13 1.69 -2.65
CA LYS A 269 29.21 0.48 -1.81
C LYS A 269 29.33 -0.81 -2.62
N THR A 270 28.70 -0.84 -3.77
CA THR A 270 28.73 -1.95 -4.72
C THR A 270 28.46 -1.44 -6.13
N VAL A 271 28.40 -2.32 -7.12
CA VAL A 271 27.92 -1.97 -8.47
C VAL A 271 26.47 -1.47 -8.41
N GLU A 272 26.11 -0.60 -9.30
CA GLU A 272 24.76 -0.08 -9.35
C GLU A 272 23.77 -1.14 -9.80
N VAL A 273 22.73 -1.31 -9.00
CA VAL A 273 21.66 -2.30 -9.21
C VAL A 273 20.32 -1.60 -9.20
N TYR A 274 19.55 -1.77 -10.26
CA TYR A 274 18.26 -1.12 -10.47
C TYR A 274 17.14 -2.16 -10.52
N PRO A 275 16.24 -2.18 -9.54
CA PRO A 275 15.07 -3.05 -9.57
C PRO A 275 14.08 -2.65 -10.67
N LEU A 276 13.62 -3.63 -11.44
CA LEU A 276 12.43 -3.58 -12.26
C LEU A 276 11.37 -4.46 -11.59
N THR A 277 10.22 -3.89 -11.27
CA THR A 277 9.08 -4.62 -10.71
C THR A 277 7.90 -4.54 -11.66
N PHE A 278 7.16 -5.64 -11.82
CA PHE A 278 5.97 -5.69 -12.67
C PHE A 278 4.99 -6.74 -12.15
N GLY A 279 3.73 -6.55 -12.43
CA GLY A 279 2.71 -7.46 -11.94
C GLY A 279 1.29 -7.02 -12.22
N LEU A 280 0.39 -7.59 -11.43
CA LEU A 280 -1.05 -7.33 -11.50
C LEU A 280 -1.46 -6.34 -10.40
N SER A 281 -2.46 -5.55 -10.70
CA SER A 281 -3.06 -4.56 -9.82
C SER A 281 -4.55 -4.83 -9.66
N LEU A 282 -5.04 -4.76 -8.44
CA LEU A 282 -6.46 -4.77 -8.11
C LEU A 282 -6.78 -3.46 -7.39
N ASN A 283 -7.50 -2.57 -8.08
CA ASN A 283 -7.91 -1.26 -7.57
C ASN A 283 -9.31 -1.35 -6.94
N PHE A 284 -9.59 -0.54 -5.92
CA PHE A 284 -10.88 -0.49 -5.21
C PHE A 284 -11.30 0.92 -4.86
#